data_13d1c0dffd67d14129e4a5f282b6d96c
#
_entry.id   13d1c0dffd67d14129e4a5f282b6d96c
#
_cell.length_a   1.000
_cell.length_b   1.000
_cell.length_c   1.000
_cell.angle_alpha   90.00
_cell.angle_beta   90.00
_cell.angle_gamma   90.00
#
_symmetry.space_group_name_H-M   'P 1'
#
loop_
_entity.id
_entity.type
_entity.pdbx_description
1 polymer ?
#
loop_
_entity_poly.entity_id
_entity_poly.type
_entity_poly.pdbx_seq_one_letter_code
_entity_poly.pdbx_strand_id
1 'polypeptide(L)' 'MEKKVTVEEWTTRFRAVGLDDDDMGHWHTLFERENPSGHQGFLEWLGLPEERITPIRAKSSVR' A
#
# COMPACT_ATOMS: atom_id res chain seq x y z
N MET A 1 0.21 10.50 21.84
CA MET A 1 -0.57 9.53 21.30
C MET A 1 -0.36 9.26 19.85
N GLU A 2 -0.32 8.02 19.50
CA GLU A 2 -0.08 7.64 18.19
C GLU A 2 -1.30 7.55 17.39
N LYS A 3 -1.28 8.05 16.18
CA LYS A 3 -2.38 7.98 15.30
C LYS A 3 -2.06 7.05 14.21
N LYS A 4 -2.83 6.02 14.04
CA LYS A 4 -2.65 5.12 12.94
C LYS A 4 -3.21 5.73 11.70
N VAL A 5 -2.52 5.60 10.61
CA VAL A 5 -3.01 6.05 9.31
C VAL A 5 -3.85 4.94 8.72
N THR A 6 -5.05 5.26 8.31
CA THR A 6 -5.92 4.26 7.69
C THR A 6 -5.68 4.25 6.19
N VAL A 7 -6.18 3.22 5.53
CA VAL A 7 -6.07 3.11 4.07
C VAL A 7 -6.74 4.30 3.41
N GLU A 8 -7.92 4.67 3.88
CA GLU A 8 -8.63 5.80 3.36
C GLU A 8 -7.86 7.08 3.48
N GLU A 9 -7.28 7.31 4.64
CA GLU A 9 -6.52 8.50 4.91
C GLU A 9 -5.29 8.57 4.03
N TRP A 10 -4.59 7.46 3.90
CA TRP A 10 -3.39 7.39 3.09
C TRP A 10 -3.72 7.63 1.62
N THR A 11 -4.79 7.00 1.13
CA THR A 11 -5.22 7.14 -0.25
C THR A 11 -5.61 8.59 -0.55
N THR A 12 -6.31 9.22 0.38
CA THR A 12 -6.71 10.61 0.21
C THR A 12 -5.49 11.51 0.07
N ARG A 13 -4.49 11.30 0.91
CA ARG A 13 -3.29 12.12 0.84
C ARG A 13 -2.49 11.86 -0.41
N PHE A 14 -2.47 10.62 -0.84
CA PHE A 14 -1.78 10.21 -2.06
C PHE A 14 -2.38 10.98 -3.25
N ARG A 15 -3.69 11.03 -3.31
CA ARG A 15 -4.37 11.76 -4.38
C ARG A 15 -4.20 13.26 -4.25
N ALA A 16 -4.12 13.75 -3.02
CA ALA A 16 -3.97 15.17 -2.79
C ALA A 16 -2.65 15.72 -3.32
N VAL A 17 -1.63 14.88 -3.43
CA VAL A 17 -0.37 15.34 -4.01
C VAL A 17 -0.31 15.11 -5.51
N GLY A 18 -1.43 14.75 -6.12
CA GLY A 18 -1.50 14.64 -7.57
C GLY A 18 -1.28 13.27 -8.17
N LEU A 19 -1.31 12.23 -7.35
CA LEU A 19 -1.11 10.88 -7.84
C LEU A 19 -2.45 10.21 -8.03
N ASP A 20 -2.57 9.41 -9.08
CA ASP A 20 -3.84 8.76 -9.36
C ASP A 20 -3.76 7.26 -9.09
N ASP A 21 -4.79 6.52 -9.48
CA ASP A 21 -4.85 5.08 -9.23
C ASP A 21 -3.74 4.31 -9.94
N ASP A 22 -3.34 4.76 -11.11
CA ASP A 22 -2.26 4.13 -11.83
C ASP A 22 -0.96 4.31 -11.09
N ASP A 23 -0.74 5.51 -10.56
CA ASP A 23 0.45 5.80 -9.78
C ASP A 23 0.49 4.95 -8.53
N MET A 24 -0.68 4.76 -7.91
CA MET A 24 -0.78 3.95 -6.73
C MET A 24 -0.37 2.51 -7.04
N GLY A 25 -0.85 1.98 -8.15
CA GLY A 25 -0.51 0.64 -8.59
C GLY A 25 0.98 0.49 -8.83
N HIS A 26 1.57 1.47 -9.49
CA HIS A 26 3.01 1.48 -9.76
C HIS A 26 3.81 1.53 -8.46
N TRP A 27 3.35 2.33 -7.52
CA TRP A 27 4.03 2.47 -6.24
C TRP A 27 4.05 1.15 -5.48
N HIS A 28 2.92 0.45 -5.45
CA HIS A 28 2.85 -0.85 -4.79
C HIS A 28 3.75 -1.87 -5.49
N THR A 29 3.77 -1.85 -6.81
CA THR A 29 4.60 -2.77 -7.57
C THR A 29 6.08 -2.55 -7.27
N LEU A 30 6.48 -1.31 -7.24
CA LEU A 30 7.86 -0.97 -6.97
C LEU A 30 8.24 -1.38 -5.55
N PHE A 31 7.36 -1.09 -4.59
CA PHE A 31 7.60 -1.43 -3.20
C PHE A 31 7.74 -2.94 -3.02
N GLU A 32 6.84 -3.69 -3.63
CA GLU A 32 6.87 -5.14 -3.54
C GLU A 32 8.16 -5.71 -4.14
N ARG A 33 8.60 -5.13 -5.23
CA ARG A 33 9.79 -5.58 -5.90
C ARG A 33 11.05 -5.28 -5.11
N GLU A 34 11.14 -4.11 -4.54
CA GLU A 34 12.33 -3.69 -3.84
C GLU A 34 12.41 -4.09 -2.38
N ASN A 35 11.28 -4.22 -1.74
CA ASN A 35 11.27 -4.53 -0.32
C ASN A 35 9.97 -5.25 0.05
N PRO A 36 9.84 -6.52 -0.33
CA PRO A 36 8.59 -7.25 -0.08
C PRO A 36 8.22 -7.33 1.40
N SER A 37 9.19 -7.53 2.26
CA SER A 37 8.92 -7.57 3.69
C SER A 37 8.43 -6.24 4.20
N GLY A 38 9.00 -5.15 3.71
CA GLY A 38 8.60 -3.82 4.07
C GLY A 38 7.19 -3.51 3.61
N HIS A 39 6.85 -4.00 2.41
CA HIS A 39 5.52 -3.80 1.87
C HIS A 39 4.49 -4.50 2.75
N GLN A 40 4.79 -5.72 3.16
CA GLN A 40 3.92 -6.46 4.07
C GLN A 40 3.75 -5.68 5.37
N GLY A 41 4.83 -5.22 5.95
CA GLY A 41 4.79 -4.46 7.20
C GLY A 41 4.02 -3.17 7.08
N PHE A 42 4.18 -2.49 5.96
CA PHE A 42 3.47 -1.25 5.70
C PHE A 42 1.96 -1.49 5.65
N LEU A 43 1.54 -2.54 4.95
CA LEU A 43 0.13 -2.85 4.84
C LEU A 43 -0.46 -3.25 6.19
N GLU A 44 0.33 -3.94 7.01
CA GLU A 44 -0.08 -4.28 8.36
C GLU A 44 -0.23 -3.03 9.20
N TRP A 45 0.68 -2.10 9.04
CA TRP A 45 0.65 -0.85 9.78
C TRP A 45 -0.60 -0.03 9.43
N LEU A 46 -1.06 -0.13 8.19
CA LEU A 46 -2.28 0.54 7.78
C LEU A 46 -3.53 -0.12 8.37
N GLY A 47 -3.37 -1.23 9.03
CA GLY A 47 -4.50 -1.90 9.69
C GLY A 47 -5.23 -2.92 8.82
N LEU A 48 -4.63 -3.32 7.72
CA LEU A 48 -5.26 -4.30 6.85
C LEU A 48 -5.09 -5.70 7.39
N PRO A 49 -6.12 -6.53 7.35
CA PRO A 49 -5.97 -7.91 7.75
C PRO A 49 -5.26 -8.70 6.65
N GLU A 50 -4.72 -9.82 7.01
CA GLU A 50 -3.96 -10.66 6.08
C GLU A 50 -4.75 -11.01 4.83
N GLU A 51 -6.03 -11.26 4.96
CA GLU A 51 -6.86 -11.61 3.82
C GLU A 51 -6.99 -10.47 2.81
N ARG A 52 -6.71 -9.24 3.24
CA ARG A 52 -6.71 -8.10 2.34
C ARG A 52 -5.31 -7.84 1.81
N ILE A 53 -4.31 -8.12 2.61
CA ILE A 53 -2.92 -7.90 2.27
C ILE A 53 -2.46 -8.86 1.18
N THR A 54 -2.82 -10.12 1.31
CA THR A 54 -2.39 -11.15 0.35
C THR A 54 -2.75 -10.80 -1.08
N PRO A 55 -4.01 -10.44 -1.39
CA PRO A 55 -4.33 -10.07 -2.77
C PRO A 55 -3.61 -8.81 -3.25
N ILE A 56 -3.39 -7.85 -2.36
CA ILE A 56 -2.69 -6.64 -2.72
C ILE A 56 -1.26 -6.96 -3.12
N ARG A 57 -0.59 -7.78 -2.34
CA ARG A 57 0.78 -8.14 -2.65
C ARG A 57 0.87 -8.99 -3.90
N ALA A 58 -0.09 -9.90 -4.08
CA ALA A 58 -0.11 -10.74 -5.27
C ALA A 58 -0.26 -9.89 -6.52
N LYS A 59 -1.14 -8.89 -6.47
CA LYS A 59 -1.35 -8.02 -7.59
C LYS A 59 -0.14 -7.15 -7.84
N SER A 60 0.54 -6.74 -6.78
CA SER A 60 1.72 -5.89 -6.89
C SER A 60 2.91 -6.64 -7.48
N SER A 61 2.95 -7.93 -7.34
CA SER A 61 4.07 -8.68 -7.87
C SER A 61 3.88 -9.11 -9.32
N VAL A 62 2.77 -8.76 -9.93
CA VAL A 62 2.55 -9.08 -11.33
C VAL A 62 3.33 -8.10 -12.17
N ARG A 63 4.02 -8.56 -13.18
CA ARG A 63 4.83 -7.72 -14.03
C ARG A 63 4.18 -7.20 -15.24
#